data_91a15a3d35024f8a5bf6a0f2fe217845
#
_entry.id   91a15a3d35024f8a5bf6a0f2fe217845
#
_cell.length_a   1.000
_cell.length_b   1.000
_cell.length_c   1.000
_cell.angle_alpha   90.00
_cell.angle_beta   90.00
_cell.angle_gamma   90.00
#
_symmetry.space_group_name_H-M   'P 1'
#
loop_
_entity.id
_entity.type
_entity.pdbx_description
1 polymer ?
#
loop_
_entity_poly.entity_id
_entity_poly.type
_entity_poly.pdbx_seq_one_letter_code
_entity_poly.pdbx_strand_id
1 'polypeptide(L)'
;MFVTKGYSATTLKIIADELDTSPGHISFYFPSKEDLLAVLTNMLCEFQWKLIKESVDGGINSLTAICFELMSMASACEENEVAKDFFVSAYQSPVCLAIIHKNDSERAKEVFAEYCSGWTDEQFIEAEILVSGIEHSTLNTIEKNIPLETRISGALNAIMMIYGVPEEIRKENIEKVLAMDYLSIGKRIFKEFREYVEQKKEVV
;
A
#
# COMPACT_ATOMS: atom_id res chain seq x y z
N MET A 1 -15.86 -3.70 -6.53
CA MET A 1 -15.51 -4.39 -7.78
C MET A 1 -13.99 -4.41 -7.99
N PHE A 2 -13.25 -3.31 -7.91
CA PHE A 2 -11.78 -3.32 -8.11
C PHE A 2 -11.04 -4.30 -7.20
N VAL A 3 -11.39 -4.36 -5.92
CA VAL A 3 -10.78 -5.26 -4.92
C VAL A 3 -11.40 -6.67 -4.88
N THR A 4 -12.34 -6.97 -5.78
CA THR A 4 -13.01 -8.29 -5.85
C THR A 4 -12.92 -8.96 -7.22
N LYS A 5 -12.95 -8.17 -8.30
CA LYS A 5 -12.91 -8.64 -9.70
C LYS A 5 -11.62 -8.18 -10.42
N GLY A 6 -10.87 -7.26 -9.81
CA GLY A 6 -9.68 -6.61 -10.37
C GLY A 6 -10.01 -5.26 -11.02
N TYR A 7 -9.02 -4.35 -10.97
CA TYR A 7 -9.12 -3.05 -11.62
C TYR A 7 -9.16 -3.18 -13.14
N SER A 8 -8.24 -3.96 -13.71
CA SER A 8 -8.13 -4.15 -15.16
C SER A 8 -9.38 -4.78 -15.77
N ALA A 9 -10.02 -5.72 -15.07
CA ALA A 9 -11.24 -6.38 -15.51
C ALA A 9 -12.53 -5.55 -15.32
N THR A 10 -12.45 -4.38 -14.66
CA THR A 10 -13.60 -3.56 -14.34
C THR A 10 -13.63 -2.30 -15.22
N THR A 11 -14.78 -1.98 -15.83
CA THR A 11 -15.01 -0.77 -16.62
C THR A 11 -16.14 0.06 -16.01
N LEU A 12 -16.23 1.36 -16.36
CA LEU A 12 -17.34 2.21 -15.91
C LEU A 12 -18.70 1.63 -16.34
N LYS A 13 -18.77 0.97 -17.50
CA LYS A 13 -19.99 0.29 -17.95
C LYS A 13 -20.37 -0.85 -17.02
N ILE A 14 -19.42 -1.73 -16.67
CA ILE A 14 -19.67 -2.85 -15.73
C ILE A 14 -20.13 -2.33 -14.37
N ILE A 15 -19.54 -1.21 -13.89
CA ILE A 15 -19.95 -0.58 -12.63
C ILE A 15 -21.37 -0.05 -12.73
N ALA A 16 -21.71 0.63 -13.84
CA ALA A 16 -23.04 1.17 -14.07
C ALA A 16 -24.10 0.07 -14.16
N ASP A 17 -23.80 -1.01 -14.89
CA ASP A 17 -24.68 -2.18 -15.01
C ASP A 17 -24.95 -2.84 -13.65
N GLU A 18 -23.93 -2.96 -12.79
CA GLU A 18 -24.08 -3.53 -11.43
C GLU A 18 -24.91 -2.64 -10.49
N LEU A 19 -24.87 -1.32 -10.70
CA LEU A 19 -25.60 -0.33 -9.90
C LEU A 19 -26.97 0.04 -10.49
N ASP A 20 -27.41 -0.65 -11.54
CA ASP A 20 -28.64 -0.36 -12.27
C ASP A 20 -28.76 1.13 -12.68
N THR A 21 -27.66 1.67 -13.22
CA THR A 21 -27.56 3.07 -13.65
C THR A 21 -26.88 3.20 -15.03
N SER A 22 -26.72 4.42 -15.53
CA SER A 22 -26.03 4.65 -16.80
C SER A 22 -24.53 4.98 -16.59
N PRO A 23 -23.66 4.62 -17.54
CA PRO A 23 -22.25 5.05 -17.51
C PRO A 23 -22.10 6.58 -17.46
N GLY A 24 -23.02 7.34 -18.10
CA GLY A 24 -23.02 8.79 -18.03
C GLY A 24 -23.30 9.34 -16.63
N HIS A 25 -24.14 8.67 -15.86
CA HIS A 25 -24.38 9.06 -14.46
C HIS A 25 -23.13 8.84 -13.61
N ILE A 26 -22.43 7.72 -13.78
CA ILE A 26 -21.14 7.47 -13.10
C ILE A 26 -20.10 8.53 -13.51
N SER A 27 -19.95 8.78 -14.82
CA SER A 27 -18.95 9.74 -15.34
C SER A 27 -19.21 11.18 -14.95
N PHE A 28 -20.42 11.52 -14.52
CA PHE A 28 -20.73 12.85 -13.99
C PHE A 28 -20.02 13.11 -12.66
N TYR A 29 -19.92 12.09 -11.78
CA TYR A 29 -19.24 12.19 -10.49
C TYR A 29 -17.76 11.76 -10.57
N PHE A 30 -17.46 10.78 -11.41
CA PHE A 30 -16.14 10.19 -11.60
C PHE A 30 -15.83 10.17 -13.10
N PRO A 31 -15.21 11.24 -13.65
CA PRO A 31 -14.94 11.38 -15.07
C PRO A 31 -14.17 10.20 -15.69
N SER A 32 -13.32 9.55 -14.89
CA SER A 32 -12.54 8.40 -15.30
C SER A 32 -12.63 7.23 -14.32
N LYS A 33 -12.20 6.04 -14.74
CA LYS A 33 -12.02 4.89 -13.86
C LYS A 33 -10.92 5.13 -12.82
N GLU A 34 -9.94 5.97 -13.14
CA GLU A 34 -8.85 6.34 -12.24
C GLU A 34 -9.36 7.17 -11.05
N ASP A 35 -10.38 8.02 -11.23
CA ASP A 35 -10.96 8.78 -10.13
C ASP A 35 -11.59 7.85 -9.08
N LEU A 36 -12.21 6.76 -9.51
CA LEU A 36 -12.72 5.72 -8.61
C LEU A 36 -11.57 4.94 -7.93
N LEU A 37 -10.48 4.68 -8.65
CA LEU A 37 -9.29 4.05 -8.07
C LEU A 37 -8.66 4.98 -7.01
N ALA A 38 -8.62 6.27 -7.26
CA ALA A 38 -8.10 7.28 -6.33
C ALA A 38 -8.87 7.28 -5.00
N VAL A 39 -10.20 7.16 -5.02
CA VAL A 39 -11.00 7.00 -3.79
C VAL A 39 -10.58 5.77 -3.01
N LEU A 40 -10.43 4.62 -3.68
CA LEU A 40 -10.00 3.39 -3.02
C LEU A 40 -8.56 3.45 -2.53
N THR A 41 -7.68 4.15 -3.25
CA THR A 41 -6.29 4.39 -2.82
C THR A 41 -6.25 5.22 -1.54
N ASN A 42 -7.07 6.26 -1.43
CA ASN A 42 -7.16 7.03 -0.19
C ASN A 42 -7.69 6.17 0.97
N MET A 43 -8.71 5.34 0.72
CA MET A 43 -9.22 4.38 1.72
C MET A 43 -8.15 3.35 2.12
N LEU A 44 -7.29 2.92 1.20
CA LEU A 44 -6.16 2.05 1.49
C LEU A 44 -5.17 2.73 2.45
N CYS A 45 -4.74 3.96 2.16
CA CYS A 45 -3.84 4.72 3.02
C CYS A 45 -4.40 4.90 4.43
N GLU A 46 -5.71 5.23 4.55
CA GLU A 46 -6.40 5.32 5.86
C GLU A 46 -6.39 3.98 6.60
N PHE A 47 -6.67 2.88 5.89
CA PHE A 47 -6.70 1.54 6.45
C PHE A 47 -5.32 1.08 6.92
N GLN A 48 -4.28 1.30 6.12
CA GLN A 48 -2.89 0.99 6.45
C GLN A 48 -2.42 1.77 7.68
N TRP A 49 -2.73 3.08 7.72
CA TRP A 49 -2.40 3.91 8.88
C TRP A 49 -3.06 3.42 10.17
N LYS A 50 -4.32 3.00 10.09
CA LYS A 50 -5.05 2.38 11.21
C LYS A 50 -4.33 1.11 11.67
N LEU A 51 -3.95 0.21 10.76
CA LEU A 51 -3.26 -1.03 11.10
C LEU A 51 -1.90 -0.78 11.77
N ILE A 52 -1.14 0.23 11.29
CA ILE A 52 0.14 0.61 11.90
C ILE A 52 -0.07 1.05 13.34
N LYS A 53 -1.04 1.95 13.60
CA LYS A 53 -1.34 2.42 14.95
C LYS A 53 -1.78 1.30 15.88
N GLU A 54 -2.68 0.43 15.43
CA GLU A 54 -3.12 -0.73 16.20
C GLU A 54 -1.97 -1.69 16.51
N SER A 55 -1.03 -1.86 15.58
CA SER A 55 0.17 -2.68 15.79
C SER A 55 1.12 -2.06 16.81
N VAL A 56 1.30 -0.76 16.78
CA VAL A 56 2.13 -0.01 17.75
C VAL A 56 1.49 -0.06 19.14
N ASP A 57 0.19 0.13 19.25
CA ASP A 57 -0.55 -0.01 20.51
C ASP A 57 -0.46 -1.43 21.06
N GLY A 58 -0.36 -2.44 20.19
CA GLY A 58 -0.09 -3.84 20.51
C GLY A 58 1.34 -4.17 20.90
N GLY A 59 2.27 -3.17 20.93
CA GLY A 59 3.67 -3.29 21.36
C GLY A 59 4.69 -3.56 20.25
N ILE A 60 4.29 -3.46 18.96
CA ILE A 60 5.22 -3.51 17.82
C ILE A 60 5.76 -2.10 17.59
N ASN A 61 7.07 -1.92 17.41
CA ASN A 61 7.62 -0.60 17.11
C ASN A 61 7.23 -0.12 15.71
N SER A 62 7.23 1.20 15.50
CA SER A 62 6.75 1.84 14.25
C SER A 62 7.52 1.39 13.01
N LEU A 63 8.84 1.16 13.10
CA LEU A 63 9.64 0.64 11.98
C LEU A 63 9.23 -0.79 11.61
N THR A 64 9.03 -1.67 12.59
CA THR A 64 8.55 -3.03 12.31
C THR A 64 7.16 -2.98 11.69
N ALA A 65 6.28 -2.07 12.11
CA ALA A 65 4.94 -1.93 11.56
C ALA A 65 4.96 -1.49 10.09
N ILE A 66 5.81 -0.55 9.69
CA ILE A 66 6.03 -0.16 8.28
C ILE A 66 6.62 -1.32 7.46
N CYS A 67 7.63 -2.01 8.00
CA CYS A 67 8.18 -3.19 7.32
C CYS A 67 7.12 -4.27 7.10
N PHE A 68 6.23 -4.46 8.08
CA PHE A 68 5.13 -5.39 8.02
C PHE A 68 4.08 -5.00 6.96
N GLU A 69 3.85 -3.70 6.75
CA GLU A 69 2.94 -3.20 5.71
C GLU A 69 3.39 -3.65 4.31
N LEU A 70 4.62 -3.33 3.90
CA LEU A 70 5.14 -3.73 2.59
C LEU A 70 5.18 -5.25 2.44
N MET A 71 5.59 -5.97 3.49
CA MET A 71 5.57 -7.43 3.50
C MET A 71 4.17 -7.98 3.22
N SER A 72 3.16 -7.42 3.88
CA SER A 72 1.76 -7.86 3.73
C SER A 72 1.23 -7.58 2.34
N MET A 73 1.52 -6.40 1.77
CA MET A 73 1.15 -6.05 0.40
C MET A 73 1.80 -6.99 -0.62
N ALA A 74 3.11 -7.21 -0.51
CA ALA A 74 3.85 -8.08 -1.42
C ALA A 74 3.38 -9.54 -1.32
N SER A 75 3.12 -10.03 -0.11
CA SER A 75 2.55 -11.37 0.10
C SER A 75 1.15 -11.52 -0.49
N ALA A 76 0.30 -10.50 -0.34
CA ALA A 76 -1.02 -10.48 -0.96
C ALA A 76 -0.92 -10.50 -2.50
N CYS A 77 0.03 -9.78 -3.09
CA CYS A 77 0.27 -9.76 -4.54
C CYS A 77 0.81 -11.11 -5.08
N GLU A 78 1.62 -11.83 -4.29
CA GLU A 78 2.14 -13.15 -4.68
C GLU A 78 1.03 -14.20 -4.78
N GLU A 79 0.05 -14.12 -3.89
CA GLU A 79 -0.99 -15.12 -3.72
C GLU A 79 -2.32 -14.80 -4.43
N ASN A 80 -2.52 -13.53 -4.84
CA ASN A 80 -3.80 -13.06 -5.33
C ASN A 80 -3.65 -12.05 -6.47
N GLU A 81 -3.96 -12.47 -7.69
CA GLU A 81 -3.87 -11.64 -8.90
C GLU A 81 -4.79 -10.40 -8.84
N VAL A 82 -5.92 -10.45 -8.12
CA VAL A 82 -6.79 -9.29 -7.93
C VAL A 82 -6.13 -8.26 -7.01
N ALA A 83 -5.46 -8.71 -5.95
CA ALA A 83 -4.68 -7.85 -5.07
C ALA A 83 -3.54 -7.20 -5.85
N LYS A 84 -2.78 -7.99 -6.62
CA LYS A 84 -1.69 -7.51 -7.46
C LYS A 84 -2.18 -6.46 -8.46
N ASP A 85 -3.24 -6.76 -9.20
CA ASP A 85 -3.84 -5.84 -10.19
C ASP A 85 -4.28 -4.52 -9.52
N PHE A 86 -4.87 -4.57 -8.34
CA PHE A 86 -5.27 -3.38 -7.59
C PHE A 86 -4.06 -2.54 -7.15
N PHE A 87 -3.09 -3.13 -6.44
CA PHE A 87 -1.92 -2.40 -5.95
C PHE A 87 -1.07 -1.85 -7.10
N VAL A 88 -0.74 -2.68 -8.09
CA VAL A 88 0.06 -2.25 -9.25
C VAL A 88 -0.62 -1.12 -10.01
N SER A 89 -1.95 -1.19 -10.22
CA SER A 89 -2.69 -0.13 -10.87
C SER A 89 -2.68 1.18 -10.08
N ALA A 90 -2.75 1.13 -8.75
CA ALA A 90 -2.64 2.32 -7.90
C ALA A 90 -1.27 3.00 -8.05
N TYR A 91 -0.18 2.23 -8.02
CA TYR A 91 1.18 2.76 -8.20
C TYR A 91 1.49 3.20 -9.65
N GLN A 92 0.72 2.78 -10.64
CA GLN A 92 0.86 3.22 -12.04
C GLN A 92 0.04 4.47 -12.37
N SER A 93 -0.94 4.82 -11.56
CA SER A 93 -1.80 5.99 -11.77
C SER A 93 -1.16 7.25 -11.16
N PRO A 94 -0.90 8.30 -11.95
CA PRO A 94 -0.37 9.57 -11.41
C PRO A 94 -1.27 10.19 -10.33
N VAL A 95 -2.59 10.04 -10.44
CA VAL A 95 -3.55 10.55 -9.45
C VAL A 95 -3.42 9.80 -8.13
N CYS A 96 -3.33 8.46 -8.19
CA CYS A 96 -3.14 7.63 -7.01
C CYS A 96 -1.77 7.85 -6.37
N LEU A 97 -0.69 7.98 -7.18
CA LEU A 97 0.65 8.27 -6.67
C LEU A 97 0.69 9.59 -5.89
N ALA A 98 0.00 10.63 -6.36
CA ALA A 98 -0.08 11.89 -5.61
C ALA A 98 -0.73 11.71 -4.24
N ILE A 99 -1.73 10.83 -4.13
CA ILE A 99 -2.37 10.47 -2.85
C ILE A 99 -1.40 9.68 -1.97
N ILE A 100 -0.73 8.67 -2.53
CA ILE A 100 0.26 7.85 -1.82
C ILE A 100 1.37 8.74 -1.27
N HIS A 101 2.05 9.52 -2.11
CA HIS A 101 3.15 10.40 -1.68
C HIS A 101 2.74 11.34 -0.57
N LYS A 102 1.54 11.95 -0.66
CA LYS A 102 1.04 12.83 0.39
C LYS A 102 0.81 12.10 1.72
N ASN A 103 0.12 10.97 1.69
CA ASN A 103 -0.19 10.23 2.90
C ASN A 103 1.07 9.62 3.53
N ASP A 104 1.95 9.05 2.70
CA ASP A 104 3.11 8.32 3.18
C ASP A 104 4.21 9.27 3.66
N SER A 105 4.38 10.47 3.04
CA SER A 105 5.27 11.49 3.59
C SER A 105 4.85 11.96 4.99
N GLU A 106 3.56 12.10 5.26
CA GLU A 106 3.07 12.44 6.62
C GLU A 106 3.33 11.30 7.62
N ARG A 107 3.16 10.04 7.20
CA ARG A 107 3.49 8.88 8.05
C ARG A 107 4.99 8.77 8.30
N ALA A 108 5.80 9.00 7.27
CA ALA A 108 7.25 8.95 7.36
C ALA A 108 7.81 9.97 8.36
N LYS A 109 7.24 11.18 8.44
CA LYS A 109 7.59 12.19 9.45
C LYS A 109 7.44 11.67 10.88
N GLU A 110 6.40 10.87 11.13
CA GLU A 110 6.16 10.29 12.46
C GLU A 110 7.07 9.09 12.72
N VAL A 111 7.15 8.16 11.76
CA VAL A 111 7.88 6.88 11.92
C VAL A 111 9.39 7.05 11.95
N PHE A 112 9.93 7.94 11.10
CA PHE A 112 11.37 8.15 10.93
C PHE A 112 11.89 9.42 11.62
N ALA A 113 11.09 10.05 12.51
CA ALA A 113 11.42 11.31 13.16
C ALA A 113 12.82 11.34 13.80
N GLU A 114 13.21 10.27 14.45
CA GLU A 114 14.51 10.17 15.14
C GLU A 114 15.72 10.09 14.19
N TYR A 115 15.50 9.60 12.95
CA TYR A 115 16.56 9.45 11.93
C TYR A 115 16.62 10.65 10.98
N CYS A 116 15.52 11.34 10.79
CA CYS A 116 15.37 12.45 9.85
C CYS A 116 15.31 13.82 10.55
N SER A 117 16.02 13.98 11.65
CA SER A 117 16.06 15.23 12.41
C SER A 117 16.48 16.40 11.52
N GLY A 118 15.61 17.40 11.38
CA GLY A 118 15.85 18.59 10.57
C GLY A 118 15.48 18.48 9.08
N TRP A 119 14.85 17.38 8.66
CA TRP A 119 14.30 17.27 7.31
C TRP A 119 13.12 18.22 7.12
N THR A 120 13.02 18.80 5.92
CA THR A 120 11.87 19.60 5.50
C THR A 120 10.76 18.70 4.94
N ASP A 121 9.56 19.27 4.78
CA ASP A 121 8.44 18.57 4.15
C ASP A 121 8.76 18.10 2.72
N GLU A 122 9.51 18.94 1.97
CA GLU A 122 9.94 18.60 0.62
C GLU A 122 10.87 17.38 0.59
N GLN A 123 11.75 17.23 1.59
CA GLN A 123 12.66 16.08 1.67
C GLN A 123 11.90 14.78 1.97
N PHE A 124 10.85 14.84 2.78
CA PHE A 124 9.97 13.68 2.99
C PHE A 124 9.21 13.31 1.71
N ILE A 125 8.68 14.29 0.97
CA ILE A 125 8.01 14.04 -0.32
C ILE A 125 9.00 13.47 -1.35
N GLU A 126 10.23 14.00 -1.44
CA GLU A 126 11.28 13.47 -2.31
C GLU A 126 11.63 12.02 -1.97
N ALA A 127 11.75 11.69 -0.68
CA ALA A 127 11.98 10.33 -0.24
C ALA A 127 10.85 9.39 -0.67
N GLU A 128 9.59 9.80 -0.52
CA GLU A 128 8.43 9.00 -0.92
C GLU A 128 8.33 8.76 -2.43
N ILE A 129 8.81 9.67 -3.26
CA ILE A 129 8.94 9.43 -4.71
C ILE A 129 9.86 8.23 -4.99
N LEU A 130 10.95 8.10 -4.24
CA LEU A 130 11.89 6.98 -4.37
C LEU A 130 11.32 5.70 -3.74
N VAL A 131 10.72 5.81 -2.57
CA VAL A 131 10.10 4.70 -1.83
C VAL A 131 8.99 4.07 -2.66
N SER A 132 8.06 4.85 -3.19
CA SER A 132 6.97 4.34 -4.04
C SER A 132 7.47 3.62 -5.29
N GLY A 133 8.62 4.04 -5.86
CA GLY A 133 9.29 3.34 -6.95
C GLY A 133 9.82 1.96 -6.52
N ILE A 134 10.41 1.85 -5.34
CA ILE A 134 10.88 0.58 -4.75
C ILE A 134 9.69 -0.33 -4.48
N GLU A 135 8.64 0.18 -3.88
CA GLU A 135 7.42 -0.56 -3.58
C GLU A 135 6.75 -1.09 -4.84
N HIS A 136 6.51 -0.22 -5.84
CA HIS A 136 5.96 -0.63 -7.12
C HIS A 136 6.78 -1.76 -7.76
N SER A 137 8.11 -1.64 -7.79
CA SER A 137 9.00 -2.66 -8.36
C SER A 137 8.91 -3.97 -7.59
N THR A 138 8.78 -3.92 -6.26
CA THR A 138 8.64 -5.08 -5.40
C THR A 138 7.32 -5.81 -5.63
N LEU A 139 6.21 -5.06 -5.78
CA LEU A 139 4.87 -5.60 -5.99
C LEU A 139 4.67 -6.13 -7.42
N ASN A 140 5.32 -5.51 -8.41
CA ASN A 140 5.15 -5.81 -9.85
C ASN A 140 6.28 -6.65 -10.44
N THR A 141 7.09 -7.30 -9.62
CA THR A 141 8.21 -8.09 -10.16
C THR A 141 7.74 -9.26 -11.04
N ILE A 142 8.50 -9.53 -12.09
CA ILE A 142 8.35 -10.69 -12.98
C ILE A 142 9.40 -11.78 -12.68
N GLU A 143 10.39 -11.50 -11.83
CA GLU A 143 11.49 -12.40 -11.48
C GLU A 143 11.05 -13.42 -10.41
N LYS A 144 10.25 -14.40 -10.86
CA LYS A 144 9.69 -15.46 -9.98
C LYS A 144 10.72 -16.43 -9.40
N ASN A 145 11.94 -16.43 -9.94
CA ASN A 145 13.05 -17.24 -9.46
C ASN A 145 13.76 -16.65 -8.23
N ILE A 146 13.46 -15.39 -7.85
CA ILE A 146 13.98 -14.77 -6.64
C ILE A 146 12.93 -14.93 -5.53
N PRO A 147 13.26 -15.59 -4.41
CA PRO A 147 12.32 -15.75 -3.29
C PRO A 147 11.75 -14.42 -2.82
N LEU A 148 10.47 -14.45 -2.39
CA LEU A 148 9.75 -13.27 -1.91
C LEU A 148 10.52 -12.60 -0.75
N GLU A 149 11.03 -13.38 0.19
CA GLU A 149 11.81 -12.92 1.34
C GLU A 149 13.05 -12.12 0.92
N THR A 150 13.74 -12.58 -0.12
CA THR A 150 14.95 -11.89 -0.64
C THR A 150 14.58 -10.55 -1.26
N ARG A 151 13.50 -10.50 -2.04
CA ARG A 151 13.02 -9.27 -2.68
C ARG A 151 12.58 -8.24 -1.65
N ILE A 152 11.81 -8.68 -0.66
CA ILE A 152 11.30 -7.82 0.41
C ILE A 152 12.44 -7.33 1.31
N SER A 153 13.36 -8.20 1.71
CA SER A 153 14.53 -7.80 2.50
C SER A 153 15.34 -6.71 1.81
N GLY A 154 15.55 -6.86 0.49
CA GLY A 154 16.24 -5.86 -0.31
C GLY A 154 15.48 -4.52 -0.36
N ALA A 155 14.17 -4.56 -0.60
CA ALA A 155 13.32 -3.38 -0.65
C ALA A 155 13.27 -2.66 0.71
N LEU A 156 12.98 -3.37 1.80
CA LEU A 156 12.93 -2.82 3.15
C LEU A 156 14.27 -2.21 3.57
N ASN A 157 15.38 -2.90 3.28
CA ASN A 157 16.70 -2.36 3.55
C ASN A 157 16.95 -1.04 2.79
N ALA A 158 16.59 -0.98 1.51
CA ALA A 158 16.75 0.22 0.69
C ALA A 158 15.86 1.38 1.18
N ILE A 159 14.61 1.12 1.52
CA ILE A 159 13.67 2.12 2.06
C ILE A 159 14.22 2.69 3.35
N MET A 160 14.59 1.86 4.32
CA MET A 160 15.13 2.33 5.59
C MET A 160 16.48 3.05 5.45
N MET A 161 17.28 2.72 4.41
CA MET A 161 18.51 3.48 4.09
C MET A 161 18.20 4.90 3.61
N ILE A 162 17.15 5.11 2.83
CA ILE A 162 16.73 6.44 2.38
C ILE A 162 16.49 7.34 3.60
N TYR A 163 15.87 6.82 4.65
CA TYR A 163 15.61 7.55 5.90
C TYR A 163 16.76 7.54 6.91
N GLY A 164 17.93 7.03 6.54
CA GLY A 164 19.11 7.06 7.39
C GLY A 164 19.08 6.11 8.58
N VAL A 165 18.22 5.09 8.58
CA VAL A 165 18.14 4.11 9.66
C VAL A 165 19.44 3.31 9.73
N PRO A 166 20.09 3.16 10.91
CA PRO A 166 21.33 2.40 11.09
C PRO A 166 21.20 0.93 10.67
N GLU A 167 22.29 0.34 10.16
CA GLU A 167 22.29 -1.02 9.60
C GLU A 167 21.77 -2.08 10.59
N GLU A 168 22.20 -2.01 11.83
CA GLU A 168 21.80 -2.98 12.87
C GLU A 168 20.28 -2.93 13.11
N ILE A 169 19.71 -1.72 13.14
CA ILE A 169 18.27 -1.53 13.33
C ILE A 169 17.50 -2.02 12.11
N ARG A 170 18.01 -1.79 10.90
CA ARG A 170 17.40 -2.30 9.67
C ARG A 170 17.34 -3.83 9.69
N LYS A 171 18.46 -4.50 9.99
CA LYS A 171 18.55 -5.96 10.08
C LYS A 171 17.55 -6.52 11.10
N GLU A 172 17.54 -5.95 12.31
CA GLU A 172 16.63 -6.39 13.38
C GLU A 172 15.15 -6.33 12.95
N ASN A 173 14.72 -5.22 12.34
CA ASN A 173 13.32 -5.06 11.92
C ASN A 173 12.96 -5.98 10.75
N ILE A 174 13.87 -6.19 9.78
CA ILE A 174 13.67 -7.13 8.67
C ILE A 174 13.56 -8.57 9.22
N GLU A 175 14.44 -9.00 10.10
CA GLU A 175 14.40 -10.34 10.71
C GLU A 175 13.09 -10.58 11.47
N LYS A 176 12.61 -9.58 12.23
CA LYS A 176 11.33 -9.67 12.95
C LYS A 176 10.17 -9.90 12.00
N VAL A 177 10.10 -9.17 10.89
CA VAL A 177 9.01 -9.29 9.93
C VAL A 177 9.09 -10.60 9.16
N LEU A 178 10.29 -11.07 8.79
CA LEU A 178 10.49 -12.35 8.11
C LEU A 178 10.15 -13.56 9.01
N ALA A 179 10.24 -13.41 10.32
CA ALA A 179 9.86 -14.45 11.27
C ALA A 179 8.33 -14.60 11.45
N MET A 180 7.52 -13.68 10.91
CA MET A 180 6.07 -13.74 10.95
C MET A 180 5.51 -14.68 9.87
N ASP A 181 4.30 -15.20 10.07
CA ASP A 181 3.56 -15.92 9.01
C ASP A 181 2.95 -14.92 8.01
N TYR A 182 3.84 -14.28 7.23
CA TYR A 182 3.49 -13.18 6.34
C TYR A 182 2.54 -13.58 5.20
N LEU A 183 2.56 -14.84 4.76
CA LEU A 183 1.64 -15.32 3.70
C LEU A 183 0.19 -15.34 4.19
N SER A 184 -0.05 -15.94 5.36
CA SER A 184 -1.39 -15.93 5.97
C SER A 184 -1.85 -14.53 6.34
N ILE A 185 -0.91 -13.69 6.79
CA ILE A 185 -1.18 -12.32 7.19
C ILE A 185 -1.53 -11.45 5.97
N GLY A 186 -0.79 -11.54 4.87
CA GLY A 186 -1.09 -10.81 3.63
C GLY A 186 -2.49 -11.11 3.09
N LYS A 187 -2.88 -12.39 3.06
CA LYS A 187 -4.25 -12.81 2.70
C LYS A 187 -5.31 -12.19 3.62
N ARG A 188 -5.06 -12.23 4.93
CA ARG A 188 -5.98 -11.69 5.94
C ARG A 188 -6.14 -10.19 5.80
N ILE A 189 -5.03 -9.43 5.69
CA ILE A 189 -5.04 -7.98 5.57
C ILE A 189 -5.78 -7.52 4.31
N PHE A 190 -5.55 -8.16 3.17
CA PHE A 190 -6.29 -7.82 1.95
C PHE A 190 -7.78 -8.13 2.06
N LYS A 191 -8.17 -9.19 2.76
CA LYS A 191 -9.57 -9.49 3.08
C LYS A 191 -10.16 -8.43 3.99
N GLU A 192 -9.47 -8.05 5.07
CA GLU A 192 -9.88 -7.00 6.01
C GLU A 192 -10.02 -5.63 5.32
N PHE A 193 -9.13 -5.31 4.38
CA PHE A 193 -9.27 -4.11 3.55
C PHE A 193 -10.55 -4.13 2.71
N ARG A 194 -10.88 -5.26 2.10
CA ARG A 194 -12.15 -5.41 1.36
C ARG A 194 -13.36 -5.19 2.26
N GLU A 195 -13.37 -5.78 3.45
CA GLU A 195 -14.41 -5.59 4.46
C GLU A 195 -14.51 -4.13 4.91
N TYR A 196 -13.38 -3.46 5.12
CA TYR A 196 -13.32 -2.03 5.43
C TYR A 196 -13.96 -1.16 4.33
N VAL A 197 -13.67 -1.45 3.07
CA VAL A 197 -14.30 -0.76 1.92
C VAL A 197 -15.80 -1.00 1.89
N GLU A 198 -16.26 -2.21 2.20
CA GLU A 198 -17.70 -2.54 2.22
C GLU A 198 -18.43 -1.82 3.34
N GLN A 199 -17.86 -1.77 4.56
CA GLN A 199 -18.46 -1.05 5.70
C GLN A 199 -18.62 0.46 5.44
N LYS A 200 -17.68 1.09 4.74
CA LYS A 200 -17.77 2.52 4.38
C LYS A 200 -18.92 2.82 3.41
N LYS A 201 -19.44 1.84 2.68
CA LYS A 201 -20.62 2.01 1.80
C LYS A 201 -21.92 2.18 2.58
N GLU A 202 -22.02 1.67 3.79
CA GLU A 202 -23.23 1.72 4.62
C GLU A 202 -23.39 3.06 5.34
N VAL A 203 -22.38 3.95 5.29
CA VAL A 203 -22.34 5.23 6.00
C VAL A 203 -22.61 6.42 5.05
N VAL A 204 -22.76 6.19 3.73
CA VAL A 204 -23.08 7.18 2.71
C VAL A 204 -24.47 6.94 2.17
#